data_39baefba79535b7e0e2c27e684bb1730
#
_entry.id   39baefba79535b7e0e2c27e684bb1730
#
_cell.length_a   1.000
_cell.length_b   1.000
_cell.length_c   1.000
_cell.angle_alpha   90.00
_cell.angle_beta   90.00
_cell.angle_gamma   90.00
#
_symmetry.space_group_name_H-M   'P 1'
#
loop_
_entity.id
_entity.type
_entity.pdbx_description
1 polymer ?
#
loop_
_entity_poly.entity_id
_entity_poly.type
_entity_poly.pdbx_seq_one_letter_code
_entity_poly.pdbx_strand_id
1 'polypeptide(L)'
;YAIWSSLVGSEMCIRDSLNSFEPEWINPVSTNYRGYDVWELPPNGQGIAALQILNILERFDIESMGFGTSDYIHLFTEAKKVVYEDRAKYYADTNFSNIPVEKLISKEYANERSKLINLKKSSKSFNPGNLEIGDTIYLTVADSFGNMVSLIQSNYRGMGSGVVPDNTGFMLQDRGEMF
;
A
#
# COMPACT_ATOMS: atom_id res chain seq x y z
N TYR A 1 -6.07 4.87 31.36
CA TYR A 1 -6.44 6.23 31.84
C TYR A 1 -5.43 7.29 31.42
N ALA A 2 -4.11 6.99 31.42
CA ALA A 2 -3.06 7.94 31.01
C ALA A 2 -3.04 8.26 29.50
N ILE A 3 -3.54 7.36 28.67
CA ILE A 3 -3.63 7.52 27.21
C ILE A 3 -4.71 8.55 26.84
N TRP A 4 -5.81 8.61 27.59
CA TRP A 4 -6.88 9.58 27.33
C TRP A 4 -6.49 11.03 27.68
N SER A 5 -5.69 11.23 28.72
CA SER A 5 -5.25 12.57 29.09
C SER A 5 -4.19 13.13 28.12
N SER A 6 -3.41 12.27 27.45
CA SER A 6 -2.48 12.71 26.41
C SER A 6 -3.20 13.02 25.08
N LEU A 7 -4.33 12.37 24.79
CA LEU A 7 -5.15 12.66 23.63
C LEU A 7 -5.92 13.97 23.74
N VAL A 8 -6.36 14.35 24.95
CA VAL A 8 -7.04 15.65 25.18
C VAL A 8 -6.10 16.84 24.96
N GLY A 9 -4.80 16.70 25.26
CA GLY A 9 -3.77 17.67 24.89
C GLY A 9 -3.44 17.67 23.38
N SER A 10 -3.79 16.61 22.66
CA SER A 10 -3.52 16.46 21.22
C SER A 10 -4.59 17.02 20.31
N GLU A 11 -5.82 17.29 20.80
CA GLU A 11 -6.90 17.86 19.96
C GLU A 11 -6.51 19.24 19.40
N MET A 12 -5.86 20.06 20.20
CA MET A 12 -5.34 21.37 19.74
C MET A 12 -4.20 21.17 18.71
N CYS A 13 -3.29 20.23 18.98
CA CYS A 13 -2.22 19.87 18.04
C CYS A 13 -2.76 19.26 16.73
N ILE A 14 -3.81 18.44 16.77
CA ILE A 14 -4.45 17.86 15.58
C ILE A 14 -5.07 18.98 14.73
N ARG A 15 -5.77 19.94 15.33
CA ARG A 15 -6.37 21.06 14.62
C ARG A 15 -5.31 21.94 13.97
N ASP A 16 -4.25 22.27 14.69
CA ASP A 16 -3.15 23.08 14.17
C ASP A 16 -2.43 22.36 13.03
N SER A 17 -2.20 21.06 13.17
CA SER A 17 -1.60 20.23 12.12
C SER A 17 -2.48 20.14 10.88
N LEU A 18 -3.81 20.00 11.04
CA LEU A 18 -4.74 20.01 9.91
C LEU A 18 -4.81 21.36 9.23
N ASN A 19 -4.78 22.45 9.98
CA ASN A 19 -4.79 23.82 9.43
C ASN A 19 -3.49 24.17 8.71
N SER A 20 -2.37 23.59 9.11
CA SER A 20 -1.05 23.78 8.50
C SER A 20 -0.74 22.79 7.40
N PHE A 21 -1.60 21.78 7.19
CA PHE A 21 -1.40 20.79 6.15
C PHE A 21 -1.62 21.40 4.77
N GLU A 22 -0.60 21.35 3.94
CA GLU A 22 -0.68 21.72 2.54
C GLU A 22 -0.51 20.48 1.65
N PRO A 23 -1.42 20.25 0.68
CA PRO A 23 -1.26 19.15 -0.26
C PRO A 23 -0.10 19.42 -1.21
N GLU A 24 0.65 18.39 -1.50
CA GLU A 24 1.81 18.45 -2.38
C GLU A 24 1.53 17.78 -3.72
N TRP A 25 2.03 18.37 -4.80
CA TRP A 25 2.13 17.72 -6.09
C TRP A 25 3.41 16.88 -6.13
N ILE A 26 3.26 15.58 -6.27
CA ILE A 26 4.38 14.65 -6.33
C ILE A 26 4.45 13.96 -7.68
N ASN A 27 5.66 13.60 -8.12
CA ASN A 27 5.85 12.83 -9.33
C ASN A 27 5.53 11.35 -9.05
N PRO A 28 4.58 10.74 -9.80
CA PRO A 28 4.32 9.33 -9.66
C PRO A 28 5.51 8.49 -10.14
N VAL A 29 5.61 7.26 -9.65
CA VAL A 29 6.60 6.27 -10.10
C VAL A 29 5.92 5.18 -10.90
N SER A 30 6.65 4.53 -11.80
CA SER A 30 6.05 3.53 -12.68
C SER A 30 6.95 2.32 -12.89
N THR A 31 6.33 1.25 -13.35
CA THR A 31 7.02 0.12 -13.98
C THR A 31 6.28 -0.31 -15.23
N ASN A 32 7.00 -0.81 -16.21
CA ASN A 32 6.38 -1.46 -17.37
C ASN A 32 6.03 -2.91 -17.01
N TYR A 33 4.77 -3.28 -17.17
CA TYR A 33 4.29 -4.65 -16.98
C TYR A 33 3.69 -5.15 -18.29
N ARG A 34 4.36 -6.08 -18.94
CA ARG A 34 3.89 -6.71 -20.20
C ARG A 34 3.49 -5.72 -21.30
N GLY A 35 4.24 -4.62 -21.41
CA GLY A 35 3.98 -3.57 -22.42
C GLY A 35 3.09 -2.42 -21.95
N TYR A 36 2.56 -2.47 -20.72
CA TYR A 36 1.77 -1.41 -20.12
C TYR A 36 2.54 -0.70 -19.01
N ASP A 37 2.57 0.62 -19.03
CA ASP A 37 3.13 1.40 -17.94
C ASP A 37 2.11 1.54 -16.82
N VAL A 38 2.44 1.00 -15.65
CA VAL A 38 1.62 1.07 -14.45
C VAL A 38 2.22 2.10 -13.52
N TRP A 39 1.42 3.08 -13.13
CA TRP A 39 1.83 4.22 -12.33
C TRP A 39 1.23 4.15 -10.94
N GLU A 40 2.03 4.52 -9.94
CA GLU A 40 1.64 4.54 -8.54
C GLU A 40 2.28 5.73 -7.81
N LEU A 41 1.72 6.09 -6.67
CA LEU A 41 2.31 7.09 -5.80
C LEU A 41 3.54 6.52 -5.07
N PRO A 42 4.61 7.34 -4.91
CA PRO A 42 5.77 6.95 -4.13
C PRO A 42 5.41 6.78 -2.63
N PRO A 43 6.32 6.25 -1.79
CA PRO A 43 6.12 6.24 -0.35
C PRO A 43 5.88 7.68 0.17
N ASN A 44 5.15 7.81 1.22
CA ASN A 44 4.86 6.92 2.39
C ASN A 44 3.70 5.92 2.17
N GLY A 45 2.95 6.03 1.08
CA GLY A 45 1.91 5.06 0.73
C GLY A 45 2.43 3.68 0.30
N GLN A 46 1.51 2.77 -0.04
CA GLN A 46 1.83 1.39 -0.42
C GLN A 46 1.84 1.15 -1.95
N GLY A 47 1.70 2.19 -2.76
CA GLY A 47 1.58 2.08 -4.22
C GLY A 47 2.70 1.27 -4.84
N ILE A 48 3.95 1.53 -4.46
CA ILE A 48 5.10 0.79 -5.01
C ILE A 48 5.08 -0.72 -4.71
N ALA A 49 4.32 -1.19 -3.71
CA ALA A 49 4.16 -2.61 -3.47
C ALA A 49 3.41 -3.29 -4.63
N ALA A 50 2.43 -2.62 -5.23
CA ALA A 50 1.76 -3.12 -6.42
C ALA A 50 2.75 -3.26 -7.59
N LEU A 51 3.61 -2.26 -7.81
CA LEU A 51 4.64 -2.29 -8.85
C LEU A 51 5.64 -3.43 -8.63
N GLN A 52 6.07 -3.65 -7.38
CA GLN A 52 6.96 -4.76 -7.04
C GLN A 52 6.30 -6.12 -7.29
N ILE A 53 5.03 -6.29 -6.88
CA ILE A 53 4.28 -7.53 -7.14
C ILE A 53 4.19 -7.81 -8.64
N LEU A 54 3.82 -6.81 -9.44
CA LEU A 54 3.74 -6.94 -10.90
C LEU A 54 5.07 -7.35 -11.50
N ASN A 55 6.18 -6.73 -11.08
CA ASN A 55 7.51 -7.07 -11.55
C ASN A 55 7.94 -8.50 -11.21
N ILE A 56 7.55 -9.01 -10.04
CA ILE A 56 7.77 -10.40 -9.67
C ILE A 56 6.91 -11.33 -10.52
N LEU A 57 5.62 -11.02 -10.66
CA LEU A 57 4.67 -11.85 -11.41
C LEU A 57 5.03 -11.96 -12.89
N GLU A 58 5.65 -10.93 -13.47
CA GLU A 58 6.10 -10.93 -14.86
C GLU A 58 7.12 -12.05 -15.17
N ARG A 59 7.79 -12.59 -14.15
CA ARG A 59 8.76 -13.69 -14.26
C ARG A 59 8.12 -15.07 -14.44
N PHE A 60 6.80 -15.16 -14.34
CA PHE A 60 6.07 -16.42 -14.39
C PHE A 60 5.06 -16.42 -15.56
N ASP A 61 4.80 -17.60 -16.08
CA ASP A 61 3.77 -17.81 -17.09
C ASP A 61 2.39 -17.92 -16.42
N ILE A 62 1.82 -16.76 -16.09
CA ILE A 62 0.52 -16.66 -15.42
C ILE A 62 -0.61 -17.10 -16.34
N GLU A 63 -0.47 -16.89 -17.66
CA GLU A 63 -1.49 -17.25 -18.64
C GLU A 63 -1.75 -18.76 -18.62
N SER A 64 -0.69 -19.56 -18.61
CA SER A 64 -0.79 -21.02 -18.54
C SER A 64 -1.40 -21.53 -17.24
N MET A 65 -1.29 -20.78 -16.14
CA MET A 65 -1.89 -21.17 -14.86
C MET A 65 -3.41 -21.04 -14.86
N GLY A 66 -3.96 -20.13 -15.65
CA GLY A 66 -5.38 -19.81 -15.68
C GLY A 66 -5.83 -18.93 -14.50
N PHE A 67 -6.77 -18.03 -14.79
CA PHE A 67 -7.27 -17.08 -13.80
C PHE A 67 -8.05 -17.80 -12.67
N GLY A 68 -7.74 -17.46 -11.42
CA GLY A 68 -8.44 -17.94 -10.22
C GLY A 68 -8.14 -19.39 -9.82
N THR A 69 -7.21 -20.07 -10.50
CA THR A 69 -6.77 -21.42 -10.11
C THR A 69 -5.94 -21.40 -8.83
N SER A 70 -5.73 -22.56 -8.21
CA SER A 70 -4.89 -22.70 -7.03
C SER A 70 -3.45 -22.22 -7.28
N ASP A 71 -2.90 -22.51 -8.45
CA ASP A 71 -1.53 -22.14 -8.82
C ASP A 71 -1.40 -20.62 -9.00
N TYR A 72 -2.39 -19.99 -9.65
CA TYR A 72 -2.47 -18.54 -9.77
C TYR A 72 -2.55 -17.86 -8.40
N ILE A 73 -3.47 -18.33 -7.54
CA ILE A 73 -3.67 -17.76 -6.20
C ILE A 73 -2.42 -17.97 -5.33
N HIS A 74 -1.81 -19.15 -5.43
CA HIS A 74 -0.58 -19.46 -4.71
C HIS A 74 0.56 -18.51 -5.13
N LEU A 75 0.83 -18.39 -6.43
CA LEU A 75 1.88 -17.49 -6.94
C LEU A 75 1.65 -16.04 -6.49
N PHE A 76 0.42 -15.53 -6.65
CA PHE A 76 0.09 -14.16 -6.26
C PHE A 76 0.29 -13.94 -4.75
N THR A 77 -0.12 -14.91 -3.94
CA THR A 77 0.04 -14.85 -2.48
C THR A 77 1.50 -14.86 -2.06
N GLU A 78 2.32 -15.72 -2.66
CA GLU A 78 3.76 -15.78 -2.36
C GLU A 78 4.49 -14.50 -2.82
N ALA A 79 4.16 -13.96 -4.00
CA ALA A 79 4.71 -12.68 -4.46
C ALA A 79 4.34 -11.53 -3.51
N LYS A 80 3.08 -11.48 -3.07
CA LYS A 80 2.63 -10.52 -2.06
C LYS A 80 3.43 -10.64 -0.76
N LYS A 81 3.61 -11.85 -0.23
CA LYS A 81 4.39 -12.07 1.01
C LYS A 81 5.81 -11.52 0.88
N VAL A 82 6.50 -11.85 -0.22
CA VAL A 82 7.87 -11.38 -0.47
C VAL A 82 7.96 -9.86 -0.49
N VAL A 83 7.01 -9.19 -1.13
CA VAL A 83 6.96 -7.72 -1.22
C VAL A 83 6.61 -7.08 0.12
N TYR A 84 5.76 -7.72 0.92
CA TYR A 84 5.39 -7.20 2.23
C TYR A 84 6.53 -7.30 3.26
N GLU A 85 7.49 -8.19 3.08
CA GLU A 85 8.76 -8.17 3.82
C GLU A 85 9.58 -6.91 3.49
N ASP A 86 9.65 -6.56 2.20
CA ASP A 86 10.31 -5.33 1.76
C ASP A 86 9.59 -4.09 2.31
N ARG A 87 8.25 -4.12 2.28
CA ARG A 87 7.42 -3.07 2.84
C ARG A 87 7.70 -2.86 4.33
N ALA A 88 7.72 -3.93 5.12
CA ALA A 88 7.96 -3.86 6.56
C ALA A 88 9.35 -3.30 6.91
N LYS A 89 10.31 -3.44 5.99
CA LYS A 89 11.70 -3.04 6.23
C LYS A 89 12.02 -1.64 5.69
N TYR A 90 11.46 -1.27 4.55
CA TYR A 90 11.93 -0.12 3.78
C TYR A 90 10.91 1.02 3.64
N TYR A 91 9.58 0.74 3.78
CA TYR A 91 8.60 1.81 3.58
C TYR A 91 8.44 2.62 4.85
N ALA A 92 8.59 3.92 4.71
CA ALA A 92 8.47 4.87 5.79
C ALA A 92 8.10 6.25 5.21
N ASP A 93 8.01 7.24 6.07
CA ASP A 93 7.89 8.63 5.64
C ASP A 93 9.24 9.12 5.09
N THR A 94 9.22 9.63 3.85
CA THR A 94 10.41 10.09 3.13
C THR A 94 11.09 11.30 3.78
N ASN A 95 10.38 12.03 4.64
CA ASN A 95 10.97 13.11 5.43
C ASN A 95 11.93 12.61 6.52
N PHE A 96 11.76 11.35 6.94
CA PHE A 96 12.54 10.76 8.03
C PHE A 96 13.43 9.60 7.57
N SER A 97 13.23 9.07 6.37
CA SER A 97 13.94 7.89 5.90
C SER A 97 14.24 7.95 4.40
N ASN A 98 15.44 7.53 4.02
CA ASN A 98 15.79 7.42 2.61
C ASN A 98 15.36 6.04 2.06
N ILE A 99 14.31 6.03 1.26
CA ILE A 99 13.73 4.82 0.69
C ILE A 99 14.29 4.60 -0.71
N PRO A 100 14.92 3.45 -1.00
CA PRO A 100 15.50 3.18 -2.31
C PRO A 100 14.42 2.75 -3.33
N VAL A 101 13.48 3.65 -3.65
CA VAL A 101 12.30 3.36 -4.49
C VAL A 101 12.68 2.75 -5.84
N GLU A 102 13.60 3.40 -6.57
CA GLU A 102 14.03 2.93 -7.90
C GLU A 102 14.58 1.51 -7.87
N LYS A 103 15.35 1.17 -6.82
CA LYS A 103 15.87 -0.18 -6.64
C LYS A 103 14.76 -1.17 -6.33
N LEU A 104 13.84 -0.82 -5.45
CA LEU A 104 12.73 -1.69 -5.04
C LEU A 104 11.82 -2.06 -6.22
N ILE A 105 11.56 -1.12 -7.14
CA ILE A 105 10.74 -1.36 -8.34
C ILE A 105 11.54 -1.81 -9.56
N SER A 106 12.85 -2.04 -9.43
CA SER A 106 13.68 -2.50 -10.58
C SER A 106 13.38 -3.94 -10.96
N LYS A 107 13.59 -4.25 -12.25
CA LYS A 107 13.42 -5.61 -12.79
C LYS A 107 14.48 -6.57 -12.27
N GLU A 108 15.69 -6.07 -12.01
CA GLU A 108 16.79 -6.82 -11.42
C GLU A 108 16.44 -7.30 -10.02
N TYR A 109 15.94 -6.40 -9.20
CA TYR A 109 15.51 -6.72 -7.84
C TYR A 109 14.34 -7.72 -7.85
N ALA A 110 13.35 -7.51 -8.70
CA ALA A 110 12.23 -8.43 -8.86
C ALA A 110 12.69 -9.84 -9.30
N ASN A 111 13.72 -9.94 -10.16
CA ASN A 111 14.30 -11.21 -10.55
C ASN A 111 14.99 -11.94 -9.38
N GLU A 112 15.65 -11.22 -8.49
CA GLU A 112 16.22 -11.81 -7.27
C GLU A 112 15.13 -12.28 -6.31
N ARG A 113 14.11 -11.45 -6.10
CA ARG A 113 13.02 -11.75 -5.18
C ARG A 113 12.13 -12.89 -5.67
N SER A 114 11.92 -13.03 -6.98
CA SER A 114 11.13 -14.13 -7.56
C SER A 114 11.72 -15.51 -7.29
N LYS A 115 13.05 -15.63 -7.12
CA LYS A 115 13.73 -16.89 -6.80
C LYS A 115 13.40 -17.44 -5.41
N LEU A 116 12.84 -16.60 -4.52
CA LEU A 116 12.39 -17.02 -3.19
C LEU A 116 11.06 -17.77 -3.24
N ILE A 117 10.31 -17.65 -4.33
CA ILE A 117 8.99 -18.26 -4.50
C ILE A 117 9.13 -19.71 -4.91
N ASN A 118 8.52 -20.61 -4.14
CA ASN A 118 8.40 -22.01 -4.47
C ASN A 118 6.97 -22.30 -4.94
N LEU A 119 6.79 -22.65 -6.22
CA LEU A 119 5.46 -22.88 -6.80
C LEU A 119 4.70 -24.11 -6.24
N LYS A 120 5.39 -24.99 -5.52
CA LYS A 120 4.80 -26.24 -4.97
C LYS A 120 4.60 -26.20 -3.47
N LYS A 121 5.15 -25.19 -2.77
CA LYS A 121 5.14 -25.14 -1.32
C LYS A 121 5.03 -23.72 -0.82
N SER A 122 4.02 -23.44 -0.01
CA SER A 122 3.88 -22.17 0.68
C SER A 122 5.00 -21.95 1.68
N SER A 123 5.57 -20.75 1.66
CA SER A 123 6.61 -20.34 2.60
C SER A 123 6.03 -20.20 4.01
N LYS A 124 6.68 -20.81 5.00
CA LYS A 124 6.22 -20.83 6.40
C LYS A 124 6.76 -19.65 7.24
N SER A 125 7.71 -18.92 6.72
CA SER A 125 8.50 -17.95 7.50
C SER A 125 8.09 -16.51 7.29
N PHE A 126 6.81 -16.26 7.38
CA PHE A 126 6.32 -14.90 7.50
C PHE A 126 5.61 -14.80 8.84
N ASN A 127 6.08 -13.93 9.75
CA ASN A 127 5.24 -13.50 10.84
C ASN A 127 4.09 -12.73 10.20
N PRO A 128 2.84 -13.23 10.28
CA PRO A 128 1.72 -12.44 9.84
C PRO A 128 1.67 -11.22 10.74
N GLY A 129 1.87 -10.04 10.20
CA GLY A 129 1.32 -8.85 10.79
C GLY A 129 -0.18 -9.10 10.96
N ASN A 130 -0.73 -8.75 12.10
CA ASN A 130 -2.12 -8.97 12.44
C ASN A 130 -2.97 -8.17 11.43
N LEU A 131 -3.43 -8.85 10.36
CA LEU A 131 -4.31 -8.26 9.35
C LEU A 131 -5.72 -8.26 9.92
N GLU A 132 -6.03 -7.28 10.75
CA GLU A 132 -7.41 -6.94 11.01
C GLU A 132 -8.04 -6.40 9.72
N ILE A 133 -9.28 -6.81 9.46
CA ILE A 133 -10.03 -6.49 8.25
C ILE A 133 -10.28 -4.98 8.25
N GLY A 134 -9.66 -4.24 7.31
CA GLY A 134 -9.90 -2.83 7.10
C GLY A 134 -11.01 -2.63 6.05
N ASP A 135 -11.90 -1.66 6.29
CA ASP A 135 -12.92 -1.26 5.35
C ASP A 135 -12.38 -0.16 4.42
N THR A 136 -12.41 -0.43 3.15
CA THR A 136 -11.98 0.53 2.12
C THR A 136 -13.00 0.54 0.99
N ILE A 137 -13.46 1.72 0.59
CA ILE A 137 -14.31 1.90 -0.58
C ILE A 137 -13.46 2.48 -1.71
N TYR A 138 -13.55 1.83 -2.87
CA TYR A 138 -12.93 2.29 -4.10
C TYR A 138 -13.95 2.35 -5.21
N LEU A 139 -14.00 3.47 -5.94
CA LEU A 139 -14.84 3.61 -7.11
C LEU A 139 -14.06 4.17 -8.30
N THR A 140 -14.45 3.75 -9.48
CA THR A 140 -14.01 4.35 -10.74
C THR A 140 -15.22 4.75 -11.56
N VAL A 141 -15.14 5.89 -12.19
CA VAL A 141 -16.16 6.40 -13.11
C VAL A 141 -15.49 6.93 -14.36
N ALA A 142 -16.06 6.61 -15.51
CA ALA A 142 -15.66 7.19 -16.78
C ALA A 142 -16.89 7.74 -17.51
N ASP A 143 -16.75 8.87 -18.19
CA ASP A 143 -17.79 9.42 -19.04
C ASP A 143 -17.51 9.18 -20.53
N SER A 144 -18.47 9.53 -21.37
CA SER A 144 -18.36 9.39 -22.83
C SER A 144 -17.37 10.35 -23.48
N PHE A 145 -16.85 11.35 -22.75
CA PHE A 145 -15.85 12.30 -23.20
C PHE A 145 -14.42 11.87 -22.89
N GLY A 146 -14.25 10.70 -22.22
CA GLY A 146 -12.94 10.19 -21.82
C GLY A 146 -12.42 10.72 -20.49
N ASN A 147 -13.24 11.46 -19.73
CA ASN A 147 -12.88 11.83 -18.36
C ASN A 147 -13.00 10.58 -17.48
N MET A 148 -12.01 10.41 -16.61
CA MET A 148 -11.95 9.27 -15.69
C MET A 148 -11.71 9.79 -14.27
N VAL A 149 -12.46 9.24 -13.32
CA VAL A 149 -12.27 9.49 -11.89
C VAL A 149 -11.97 8.17 -11.20
N SER A 150 -10.92 8.17 -10.39
CA SER A 150 -10.55 7.09 -9.50
C SER A 150 -10.57 7.64 -8.08
N LEU A 151 -11.48 7.16 -7.26
CA LEU A 151 -11.68 7.63 -5.89
C LEU A 151 -11.56 6.48 -4.91
N ILE A 152 -10.71 6.66 -3.91
CA ILE A 152 -10.57 5.75 -2.79
C ILE A 152 -10.84 6.50 -1.48
N GLN A 153 -11.60 5.88 -0.60
CA GLN A 153 -11.85 6.37 0.75
C GLN A 153 -11.66 5.24 1.74
N SER A 154 -10.87 5.48 2.78
CA SER A 154 -10.55 4.46 3.77
C SER A 154 -10.17 5.09 5.11
N ASN A 155 -10.72 4.55 6.18
CA ASN A 155 -10.25 4.80 7.54
C ASN A 155 -9.17 3.80 7.97
N TYR A 156 -8.78 2.87 7.09
CA TYR A 156 -7.90 1.73 7.28
C TYR A 156 -8.59 0.59 8.03
N ARG A 157 -8.99 0.76 9.29
CA ARG A 157 -9.75 -0.24 10.06
C ARG A 157 -11.09 0.36 10.46
N GLY A 158 -12.19 -0.28 10.10
CA GLY A 158 -13.56 0.07 10.50
C GLY A 158 -13.79 1.55 10.82
N MET A 159 -13.82 1.90 12.09
CA MET A 159 -13.99 3.28 12.56
C MET A 159 -12.69 4.09 12.62
N GLY A 160 -11.60 3.63 12.01
CA GLY A 160 -10.30 4.29 12.06
C GLY A 160 -9.80 4.45 13.50
N SER A 161 -9.19 5.58 13.80
CA SER A 161 -8.70 5.90 15.15
C SER A 161 -9.81 6.07 16.21
N GLY A 162 -11.07 6.16 15.82
CA GLY A 162 -12.19 6.54 16.68
C GLY A 162 -12.19 8.02 17.10
N VAL A 163 -11.26 8.83 16.59
CA VAL A 163 -11.14 10.25 16.91
C VAL A 163 -11.79 11.10 15.82
N VAL A 164 -12.75 11.91 16.21
CA VAL A 164 -13.36 12.95 15.37
C VAL A 164 -12.91 14.30 15.93
N PRO A 165 -12.02 15.05 15.24
CA PRO A 165 -11.65 16.38 15.69
C PRO A 165 -12.86 17.32 15.67
N ASP A 166 -12.95 18.22 16.66
CA ASP A 166 -14.05 19.15 16.78
C ASP A 166 -14.25 19.99 15.51
N ASN A 167 -15.51 20.12 15.07
CA ASN A 167 -15.93 20.89 13.91
C ASN A 167 -15.36 20.43 12.55
N THR A 168 -14.83 19.20 12.45
CA THR A 168 -14.34 18.66 11.17
C THR A 168 -15.37 17.77 10.46
N GLY A 169 -16.23 17.07 11.22
CA GLY A 169 -17.27 16.19 10.68
C GLY A 169 -16.75 14.89 10.03
N PHE A 170 -15.47 14.56 10.17
CA PHE A 170 -14.89 13.30 9.69
C PHE A 170 -14.02 12.65 10.76
N MET A 171 -13.82 11.34 10.64
CA MET A 171 -13.02 10.55 11.54
C MET A 171 -11.59 10.39 10.99
N LEU A 172 -10.59 10.49 11.87
CA LEU A 172 -9.21 10.26 11.48
C LEU A 172 -8.96 8.76 11.24
N GLN A 173 -8.23 8.46 10.20
CA GLN A 173 -7.78 7.10 9.92
C GLN A 173 -6.68 6.66 10.91
N ASP A 174 -6.47 5.36 11.08
CA ASP A 174 -5.51 4.79 12.03
C ASP A 174 -4.29 4.11 11.37
N ARG A 175 -4.04 4.41 10.09
CA ARG A 175 -2.94 3.79 9.33
C ARG A 175 -1.55 4.07 9.92
N GLY A 176 -1.41 5.10 10.77
CA GLY A 176 -0.17 5.42 11.47
C GLY A 176 0.37 4.30 12.36
N GLU A 177 -0.48 3.34 12.78
CA GLU A 177 -0.02 2.19 13.56
C GLU A 177 0.89 1.20 12.78
N MET A 178 0.98 1.39 11.46
CA MET A 178 1.85 0.55 10.63
C MET A 178 3.33 0.95 10.65
N PHE A 179 3.67 2.04 11.36
CA PHE A 179 5.02 2.59 11.42
C PHE A 179 5.68 2.44 12.79
#